data_16195d57359174d117d214eca2196026
#
_entry.id   16195d57359174d117d214eca2196026
#
_cell.length_a   1.000
_cell.length_b   1.000
_cell.length_c   1.000
_cell.angle_alpha   90.00
_cell.angle_beta   90.00
_cell.angle_gamma   90.00
#
_symmetry.space_group_name_H-M   'P 1'
#
loop_
_entity.id
_entity.type
_entity.pdbx_description
1 polymer ?
#
loop_
_entity_poly.entity_id
_entity_poly.type
_entity_poly.pdbx_seq_one_letter_code
_entity_poly.pdbx_strand_id
1 'polypeptide(L)'
;MTSDSIGDMLTRVRNALAARHPKVDVPASRLKAEIARILKEEGYIANFKVAEEGVKKVIKIYLKYSPNNAPVITRIERVSRPGCRVYVGSGDIPRVQGGLGINILTTPRGVMTGRMAHKEGIGGELLCQIW
;
A
#
# COMPACT_ATOMS: atom_id res chain seq x y z
N MET A 1 12.43 11.37 17.45
CA MET A 1 12.00 10.05 16.94
C MET A 1 11.10 10.25 15.73
N THR A 2 11.47 9.67 14.62
CA THR A 2 10.63 9.71 13.43
C THR A 2 9.63 8.55 13.47
N SER A 3 8.37 8.84 13.19
CA SER A 3 7.36 7.80 13.05
C SER A 3 7.08 7.55 11.57
N ASP A 4 6.81 6.28 11.23
CA ASP A 4 6.46 5.89 9.88
C ASP A 4 5.11 5.17 9.90
N SER A 5 4.04 5.94 9.77
CA SER A 5 2.68 5.40 9.84
C SER A 5 2.37 4.49 8.65
N ILE A 6 2.98 4.75 7.49
CA ILE A 6 2.84 3.87 6.32
C ILE A 6 3.58 2.57 6.57
N GLY A 7 4.82 2.63 7.06
CA GLY A 7 5.58 1.44 7.42
C GLY A 7 4.87 0.59 8.44
N ASP A 8 4.24 1.22 9.45
CA ASP A 8 3.43 0.52 10.44
C ASP A 8 2.25 -0.20 9.79
N MET A 9 1.53 0.46 8.88
CA MET A 9 0.43 -0.15 8.14
C MET A 9 0.90 -1.39 7.37
N LEU A 10 2.00 -1.26 6.62
CA LEU A 10 2.52 -2.37 5.82
C LEU A 10 2.97 -3.54 6.71
N THR A 11 3.58 -3.23 7.85
CA THR A 11 4.00 -4.26 8.82
C THR A 11 2.79 -4.99 9.42
N ARG A 12 1.72 -4.25 9.77
CA ARG A 12 0.49 -4.87 10.28
C ARG A 12 -0.13 -5.81 9.26
N VAL A 13 -0.18 -5.38 7.99
CA VAL A 13 -0.69 -6.22 6.90
C VAL A 13 0.19 -7.46 6.73
N ARG A 14 1.50 -7.29 6.72
CA ARG A 14 2.46 -8.39 6.57
C ARG A 14 2.29 -9.43 7.70
N ASN A 15 2.20 -8.96 8.94
CA ASN A 15 2.06 -9.85 10.10
C ASN A 15 0.71 -10.57 10.08
N ALA A 16 -0.36 -9.87 9.72
CA ALA A 16 -1.69 -10.47 9.63
C ALA A 16 -1.75 -11.56 8.55
N LEU A 17 -1.10 -11.31 7.40
CA LEU A 17 -1.01 -12.31 6.33
C LEU A 17 -0.22 -13.55 6.77
N ALA A 18 0.88 -13.36 7.49
CA ALA A 18 1.69 -14.46 8.00
C ALA A 18 0.89 -15.32 8.99
N ALA A 19 0.04 -14.69 9.80
CA ALA A 19 -0.82 -15.38 10.77
C ALA A 19 -2.14 -15.86 10.17
N ARG A 20 -2.39 -15.60 8.89
CA ARG A 20 -3.62 -16.01 8.18
C ARG A 20 -4.88 -15.38 8.80
N HIS A 21 -4.79 -14.15 9.29
CA HIS A 21 -5.95 -13.42 9.78
C HIS A 21 -6.85 -13.01 8.61
N PRO A 22 -8.18 -13.01 8.81
CA PRO A 22 -9.11 -12.56 7.75
C PRO A 22 -9.08 -11.06 7.54
N LYS A 23 -8.74 -10.30 8.57
CA LYS A 23 -8.70 -8.84 8.51
C LYS A 23 -7.63 -8.28 9.44
N VAL A 24 -7.30 -7.02 9.21
CA VAL A 24 -6.40 -6.27 10.09
C VAL A 24 -6.90 -4.82 10.19
N ASP A 25 -6.77 -4.24 11.38
CA ASP A 25 -7.15 -2.86 11.63
C ASP A 25 -5.89 -2.00 11.70
N VAL A 26 -5.92 -0.85 11.04
CA VAL A 26 -4.84 0.14 11.10
C VAL A 26 -5.42 1.51 11.42
N PRO A 27 -4.69 2.37 12.14
CA PRO A 27 -5.14 3.73 12.38
C PRO A 27 -5.38 4.45 11.04
N ALA A 28 -6.48 5.17 10.92
CA ALA A 28 -6.86 5.78 9.66
C ALA A 28 -6.10 7.07 9.37
N SER A 29 -5.78 7.28 8.10
CA SER A 29 -5.38 8.57 7.56
C SER A 29 -5.82 8.60 6.10
N ARG A 30 -5.88 9.80 5.51
CA ARG A 30 -6.24 9.92 4.10
C ARG A 30 -5.27 9.14 3.21
N LEU A 31 -3.97 9.27 3.47
CA LEU A 31 -2.95 8.60 2.68
C LEU A 31 -3.07 7.07 2.78
N LYS A 32 -3.27 6.55 3.99
CA LYS A 32 -3.42 5.10 4.17
C LYS A 32 -4.70 4.57 3.53
N ALA A 33 -5.79 5.34 3.57
CA ALA A 33 -7.03 4.98 2.89
C ALA A 33 -6.82 4.91 1.37
N GLU A 34 -6.06 5.85 0.81
CA GLU A 34 -5.73 5.83 -0.63
C GLU A 34 -4.87 4.62 -1.00
N ILE A 35 -3.93 4.24 -0.14
CA ILE A 35 -3.13 3.02 -0.37
C ILE A 35 -4.05 1.79 -0.35
N ALA A 36 -4.96 1.72 0.61
CA ALA A 36 -5.92 0.61 0.69
C ALA A 36 -6.81 0.54 -0.55
N ARG A 37 -7.26 1.70 -1.06
CA ARG A 37 -8.06 1.77 -2.29
C ARG A 37 -7.30 1.15 -3.48
N ILE A 38 -6.04 1.51 -3.63
CA ILE A 38 -5.21 0.97 -4.71
C ILE A 38 -5.02 -0.54 -4.55
N LEU A 39 -4.73 -1.00 -3.34
CA LEU A 39 -4.58 -2.44 -3.09
C LEU A 39 -5.84 -3.22 -3.45
N LYS A 40 -7.01 -2.65 -3.17
CA LYS A 40 -8.28 -3.26 -3.55
C LYS A 40 -8.47 -3.26 -5.06
N GLU A 41 -8.27 -2.12 -5.71
CA GLU A 41 -8.42 -1.99 -7.16
C GLU A 41 -7.50 -2.94 -7.92
N GLU A 42 -6.28 -3.14 -7.42
CA GLU A 42 -5.30 -4.01 -8.05
C GLU A 42 -5.45 -5.49 -7.65
N GLY A 43 -6.45 -5.79 -6.82
CA GLY A 43 -6.78 -7.16 -6.47
C GLY A 43 -5.91 -7.80 -5.39
N TYR A 44 -5.17 -7.01 -4.63
CA TYR A 44 -4.30 -7.52 -3.56
C TYR A 44 -5.02 -7.73 -2.23
N ILE A 45 -6.10 -7.01 -2.00
CA ILE A 45 -6.95 -7.21 -0.83
C ILE A 45 -8.40 -7.40 -1.28
N ALA A 46 -9.23 -8.01 -0.43
CA ALA A 46 -10.63 -8.25 -0.77
C ALA A 46 -11.46 -6.97 -0.67
N ASN A 47 -11.26 -6.19 0.39
CA ASN A 47 -12.00 -4.96 0.62
C ASN A 47 -11.34 -4.17 1.74
N PHE A 48 -11.81 -2.95 1.95
CA PHE A 48 -11.46 -2.15 3.13
C PHE A 48 -12.64 -1.27 3.51
N LYS A 49 -12.67 -0.87 4.78
CA LYS A 49 -13.70 0.05 5.30
C LYS A 49 -13.05 0.99 6.28
N VAL A 50 -13.45 2.27 6.23
CA VAL A 50 -13.08 3.25 7.25
C VAL A 50 -14.19 3.28 8.28
N ALA A 51 -13.86 2.99 9.54
CA ALA A 51 -14.82 2.92 10.62
C ALA A 51 -14.41 3.85 11.76
N GLU A 52 -15.39 4.34 12.49
CA GLU A 52 -15.15 5.14 13.69
C GLU A 52 -15.33 4.26 14.92
N GLU A 53 -14.32 4.25 15.79
CA GLU A 53 -14.35 3.54 17.05
C GLU A 53 -14.07 4.53 18.17
N GLY A 54 -15.13 5.06 18.77
CA GLY A 54 -15.03 6.13 19.75
C GLY A 54 -14.52 7.41 19.08
N VAL A 55 -13.43 7.96 19.57
CA VAL A 55 -12.80 9.17 18.99
C VAL A 55 -11.82 8.83 17.89
N LYS A 56 -11.55 7.54 17.65
CA LYS A 56 -10.56 7.09 16.68
C LYS A 56 -11.23 6.61 15.41
N LYS A 57 -10.53 6.83 14.29
CA LYS A 57 -10.91 6.24 13.01
C LYS A 57 -9.90 5.15 12.67
N VAL A 58 -10.40 4.01 12.23
CA VAL A 58 -9.57 2.89 11.81
C VAL A 58 -9.95 2.47 10.41
N ILE A 59 -8.98 1.93 9.68
CA ILE A 59 -9.21 1.29 8.40
C ILE A 59 -9.20 -0.21 8.67
N LYS A 60 -10.31 -0.87 8.36
CA LYS A 60 -10.42 -2.32 8.43
C LYS A 60 -10.09 -2.87 7.06
N ILE A 61 -8.99 -3.63 6.97
CA ILE A 61 -8.51 -4.20 5.72
C ILE A 61 -8.85 -5.69 5.71
N TYR A 62 -9.66 -6.09 4.74
CA TYR A 62 -10.05 -7.50 4.57
C TYR A 62 -9.06 -8.16 3.63
N LEU A 63 -8.30 -9.10 4.15
CA LEU A 63 -7.20 -9.73 3.45
C LEU A 63 -7.70 -10.79 2.46
N LYS A 64 -6.86 -11.12 1.50
CA LYS A 64 -7.23 -12.01 0.41
C LYS A 64 -6.27 -13.20 0.33
N TYR A 65 -6.84 -14.39 0.23
CA TYR A 65 -6.09 -15.63 0.16
C TYR A 65 -6.54 -16.43 -1.05
N SER A 66 -5.62 -17.26 -1.58
CA SER A 66 -5.95 -18.20 -2.64
C SER A 66 -6.78 -19.37 -2.07
N PRO A 67 -7.37 -20.23 -2.93
CA PRO A 67 -8.06 -21.42 -2.46
C PRO A 67 -7.19 -22.34 -1.60
N ASN A 68 -5.87 -22.30 -1.75
CA ASN A 68 -4.91 -23.05 -0.96
C ASN A 68 -4.53 -22.36 0.35
N ASN A 69 -5.25 -21.31 0.73
CA ASN A 69 -4.98 -20.50 1.93
C ASN A 69 -3.61 -19.80 1.90
N ALA A 70 -3.06 -19.56 0.73
CA ALA A 70 -1.85 -18.77 0.56
C ALA A 70 -2.20 -17.28 0.37
N PRO A 71 -1.47 -16.35 0.98
CA PRO A 71 -1.74 -14.93 0.76
C PRO A 71 -1.58 -14.54 -0.72
N VAL A 72 -2.48 -13.69 -1.21
CA VAL A 72 -2.35 -13.14 -2.57
C VAL A 72 -1.14 -12.22 -2.63
N ILE A 73 -0.87 -11.47 -1.57
CA ILE A 73 0.35 -10.66 -1.47
C ILE A 73 1.52 -11.58 -1.11
N THR A 74 2.53 -11.63 -1.97
CA THR A 74 3.77 -12.36 -1.68
C THR A 74 4.72 -11.49 -0.86
N ARG A 75 4.88 -10.24 -1.26
CA ARG A 75 5.72 -9.28 -0.52
C ARG A 75 5.09 -7.89 -0.56
N ILE A 76 5.28 -7.16 0.54
CA ILE A 76 4.87 -5.78 0.67
C ILE A 76 6.01 -5.03 1.37
N GLU A 77 6.60 -4.08 0.66
CA GLU A 77 7.83 -3.42 1.10
C GLU A 77 7.70 -1.90 1.09
N ARG A 78 8.18 -1.28 2.15
CA ARG A 78 8.33 0.17 2.23
C ARG A 78 9.55 0.58 1.42
N VAL A 79 9.42 1.59 0.56
CA VAL A 79 10.54 2.11 -0.22
C VAL A 79 11.01 3.45 0.37
N SER A 80 10.19 4.50 0.28
CA SER A 80 10.51 5.79 0.87
C SER A 80 10.27 5.75 2.36
N ARG A 81 11.20 6.26 3.16
CA ARG A 81 11.12 6.25 4.63
C ARG A 81 11.39 7.65 5.15
N PRO A 82 10.92 7.99 6.36
CA PRO A 82 11.14 9.33 6.92
C PRO A 82 12.59 9.79 6.91
N GLY A 83 13.54 8.88 7.16
CA GLY A 83 14.97 9.17 7.15
C GLY A 83 15.65 9.04 5.79
N CYS A 84 14.93 8.55 4.78
CA CYS A 84 15.50 8.30 3.45
C CYS A 84 14.38 8.35 2.41
N ARG A 85 13.98 9.56 2.03
CA ARG A 85 12.91 9.76 1.04
C ARG A 85 13.40 9.38 -0.36
N VAL A 86 12.52 8.75 -1.13
CA VAL A 86 12.82 8.31 -2.49
C VAL A 86 11.84 8.97 -3.45
N TYR A 87 12.36 9.82 -4.33
CA TYR A 87 11.57 10.52 -5.35
C TYR A 87 12.00 10.03 -6.73
N VAL A 88 11.04 9.86 -7.63
CA VAL A 88 11.32 9.41 -8.99
C VAL A 88 10.57 10.27 -10.00
N GLY A 89 11.20 10.53 -11.14
CA GLY A 89 10.54 11.16 -12.28
C GLY A 89 9.69 10.13 -13.02
N SER A 90 8.79 10.61 -13.88
CA SER A 90 7.88 9.75 -14.62
C SER A 90 8.58 8.69 -15.48
N GLY A 91 9.76 9.01 -15.99
CA GLY A 91 10.55 8.08 -16.81
C GLY A 91 11.44 7.13 -16.00
N ASP A 92 11.57 7.37 -14.70
CA ASP A 92 12.48 6.62 -13.83
C ASP A 92 11.74 5.71 -12.84
N ILE A 93 10.45 5.53 -13.00
CA ILE A 93 9.65 4.67 -12.13
C ILE A 93 10.02 3.22 -12.40
N PRO A 94 10.55 2.49 -11.39
CA PRO A 94 10.96 1.11 -11.61
C PRO A 94 9.76 0.19 -11.80
N ARG A 95 9.99 -0.90 -12.52
CA ARG A 95 8.99 -1.97 -12.62
C ARG A 95 9.19 -2.92 -11.45
N VAL A 96 8.08 -3.42 -10.90
CA VAL A 96 8.09 -4.37 -9.80
C VAL A 96 7.88 -5.77 -10.39
N GLN A 97 8.85 -6.66 -10.18
CA GLN A 97 8.81 -8.05 -10.67
C GLN A 97 8.45 -8.13 -12.17
N GLY A 98 9.15 -7.34 -12.99
CA GLY A 98 8.92 -7.34 -14.44
C GLY A 98 7.55 -6.86 -14.88
N GLY A 99 6.86 -6.12 -14.02
CA GLY A 99 5.51 -5.61 -14.30
C GLY A 99 4.38 -6.46 -13.69
N LEU A 100 4.71 -7.54 -13.00
CA LEU A 100 3.70 -8.38 -12.33
C LEU A 100 3.23 -7.77 -11.02
N GLY A 101 4.05 -6.97 -10.36
CA GLY A 101 3.68 -6.27 -9.15
C GLY A 101 3.35 -4.81 -9.41
N ILE A 102 3.11 -4.08 -8.32
CA ILE A 102 2.84 -2.64 -8.39
C ILE A 102 3.74 -1.88 -7.43
N ASN A 103 3.97 -0.63 -7.73
CA ASN A 103 4.43 0.35 -6.75
C ASN A 103 3.37 1.42 -6.60
N ILE A 104 3.40 2.11 -5.47
CA ILE A 104 2.45 3.17 -5.13
C ILE A 104 3.25 4.44 -4.89
N LEU A 105 2.86 5.51 -5.57
CA LEU A 105 3.47 6.81 -5.46
C LEU A 105 2.49 7.84 -4.94
N THR A 106 2.99 8.81 -4.19
CA THR A 106 2.22 10.04 -3.97
C THR A 106 2.75 11.10 -4.93
N THR A 107 1.84 11.70 -5.69
CA THR A 107 2.16 12.66 -6.75
C THR A 107 1.37 13.95 -6.52
N PRO A 108 1.71 15.05 -7.24
CA PRO A 108 0.88 16.26 -7.17
C PRO A 108 -0.58 16.07 -7.55
N ARG A 109 -0.91 14.98 -8.26
CA ARG A 109 -2.29 14.64 -8.64
C ARG A 109 -2.90 13.56 -7.77
N GLY A 110 -2.25 13.19 -6.66
CA GLY A 110 -2.76 12.22 -5.72
C GLY A 110 -1.94 10.94 -5.68
N VAL A 111 -2.44 9.98 -4.91
CA VAL A 111 -1.81 8.67 -4.74
C VAL A 111 -2.23 7.76 -5.89
N MET A 112 -1.26 7.15 -6.54
CA MET A 112 -1.51 6.30 -7.70
C MET A 112 -0.43 5.23 -7.87
N THR A 113 -0.70 4.26 -8.74
CA THR A 113 0.31 3.26 -9.10
C THR A 113 1.38 3.88 -9.99
N GLY A 114 2.56 3.26 -10.01
CA GLY A 114 3.63 3.70 -10.90
C GLY A 114 3.24 3.64 -12.37
N ARG A 115 2.45 2.65 -12.75
CA ARG A 115 1.94 2.54 -14.11
C ARG A 115 1.09 3.76 -14.50
N MET A 116 0.18 4.16 -13.61
CA MET A 116 -0.66 5.33 -13.85
C MET A 116 0.17 6.62 -13.87
N ALA A 117 1.11 6.77 -12.96
CA ALA A 117 1.99 7.95 -12.92
C ALA A 117 2.82 8.06 -14.20
N HIS A 118 3.36 6.95 -14.69
CA HIS A 118 4.09 6.93 -15.96
C HIS A 118 3.18 7.33 -17.13
N LYS A 119 1.97 6.79 -17.16
CA LYS A 119 0.99 7.10 -18.21
C LYS A 119 0.63 8.59 -18.23
N GLU A 120 0.49 9.19 -17.05
CA GLU A 120 0.15 10.60 -16.92
C GLU A 120 1.37 11.52 -17.03
N GLY A 121 2.58 10.96 -17.13
CA GLY A 121 3.80 11.73 -17.27
C GLY A 121 4.20 12.49 -16.02
N ILE A 122 3.85 12.00 -14.84
CA ILE A 122 4.20 12.64 -13.57
C ILE A 122 5.00 11.71 -12.68
N GLY A 123 5.93 12.31 -11.93
CA GLY A 123 6.69 11.60 -10.91
C GLY A 123 6.19 11.95 -9.52
N GLY A 124 6.82 11.38 -8.52
CA GLY A 124 6.48 11.65 -7.14
C GLY A 124 7.32 10.85 -6.17
N GLU A 125 6.84 10.76 -4.94
CA GLU A 125 7.51 9.98 -3.91
C GLU A 125 7.07 8.52 -4.01
N LEU A 126 8.05 7.63 -4.16
CA LEU A 126 7.82 6.19 -4.28
C LEU A 126 7.63 5.60 -2.87
N LEU A 127 6.39 5.33 -2.49
CA LEU A 127 6.04 4.95 -1.12
C LEU A 127 6.37 3.50 -0.82
N CYS A 128 5.90 2.58 -1.65
CA CYS A 128 6.02 1.15 -1.39
C CYS A 128 5.86 0.36 -2.68
N GLN A 129 6.16 -0.94 -2.58
CA GLN A 129 5.96 -1.87 -3.69
C GLN A 129 5.36 -3.17 -3.16
N ILE A 130 4.54 -3.80 -3.99
CA ILE A 130 3.76 -4.99 -3.64
C ILE A 130 3.79 -5.97 -4.81
N TRP A 131 3.96 -7.25 -4.49
CA TRP A 131 3.78 -8.30 -5.46
C TRP A 131 3.36 -9.62 -4.84
#